data_29dda2102c9033599482066e6a2994c7
#
_entry.id   29dda2102c9033599482066e6a2994c7
#
_cell.length_a   1.000
_cell.length_b   1.000
_cell.length_c   1.000
_cell.angle_alpha   90.00
_cell.angle_beta   90.00
_cell.angle_gamma   90.00
#
_symmetry.space_group_name_H-M   'P 1'
#
loop_
_entity.id
_entity.type
_entity.pdbx_description
1 polymer ?
#
loop_
_entity_poly.entity_id
_entity_poly.type
_entity_poly.pdbx_seq_one_letter_code
_entity_poly.pdbx_strand_id
1 'polypeptide(L)'
;WRYCILYHYGGIYADLSQTILKKIDNDIYQYDIVFVRDRPNCQLNNNIQISFMASKPKNKFLKFVINQLTLKILKKNKGQCRFDITGPVVFGKLFCLFFQVNKLYPGSNVYIGLDHEKYFINIPFQEIGSFISSINNRNNHIIKTKTKNHFKLMYKNYKQHYRYQWE
;
A
#
# COMPACT_ATOMS: atom_id res chain seq x y z
N TRP A 1 8.29 -0.66 -9.81
CA TRP A 1 9.19 0.42 -9.41
C TRP A 1 9.17 0.65 -7.88
N ARG A 2 8.05 1.05 -7.24
CA ARG A 2 7.98 1.39 -5.81
C ARG A 2 8.48 0.28 -4.88
N TYR A 3 8.18 -0.99 -5.18
CA TYR A 3 8.64 -2.13 -4.40
C TYR A 3 10.14 -2.32 -4.51
N CYS A 4 10.71 -2.12 -5.71
CA CYS A 4 12.16 -2.25 -5.93
C CYS A 4 12.93 -1.16 -5.19
N ILE A 5 12.47 0.09 -5.23
CA ILE A 5 13.10 1.22 -4.52
C ILE A 5 13.06 0.98 -3.01
N LEU A 6 11.89 0.64 -2.45
CA LEU A 6 11.76 0.34 -1.03
C LEU A 6 12.59 -0.88 -0.61
N TYR A 7 12.64 -1.92 -1.45
CA TYR A 7 13.49 -3.07 -1.18
C TYR A 7 14.96 -2.69 -1.14
N HIS A 8 15.42 -1.86 -2.07
CA HIS A 8 16.83 -1.52 -2.21
C HIS A 8 17.30 -0.54 -1.15
N TYR A 9 16.58 0.55 -0.96
CA TYR A 9 16.98 1.67 -0.12
C TYR A 9 16.22 1.76 1.20
N GLY A 10 15.08 1.12 1.33
CA GLY A 10 14.15 1.38 2.42
C GLY A 10 13.50 2.75 2.33
N GLY A 11 13.05 3.27 3.47
CA GLY A 11 12.47 4.59 3.58
C GLY A 11 10.96 4.61 3.44
N ILE A 12 10.41 5.77 3.08
CA ILE A 12 8.98 6.02 2.98
C ILE A 12 8.63 6.38 1.54
N TYR A 13 7.67 5.65 0.98
CA TYR A 13 7.08 5.93 -0.31
C TYR A 13 5.68 6.53 -0.14
N ALA A 14 5.41 7.60 -0.85
CA ALA A 14 4.08 8.17 -0.97
C ALA A 14 3.79 8.57 -2.42
N ASP A 15 2.57 8.28 -2.90
CA ASP A 15 2.11 8.76 -4.21
C ASP A 15 1.98 10.29 -4.20
N LEU A 16 2.14 10.93 -5.34
CA LEU A 16 1.91 12.39 -5.52
C LEU A 16 0.47 12.82 -5.17
N SER A 17 -0.45 11.89 -5.11
CA SER A 17 -1.83 12.10 -4.64
C SER A 17 -1.94 12.25 -3.11
N GLN A 18 -0.87 12.00 -2.38
CA GLN A 18 -0.83 12.14 -0.94
C GLN A 18 -0.37 13.56 -0.56
N THR A 19 -0.93 14.10 0.51
CA THR A 19 -0.49 15.35 1.13
C THR A 19 -0.07 15.06 2.55
N ILE A 20 1.18 15.31 2.87
CA ILE A 20 1.70 15.19 4.24
C ILE A 20 1.19 16.39 5.02
N LEU A 21 0.43 16.14 6.08
CA LEU A 21 -0.17 17.18 6.94
C LEU A 21 0.71 17.52 8.13
N LYS A 22 1.44 16.52 8.63
CA LYS A 22 2.30 16.64 9.81
C LYS A 22 3.55 15.79 9.63
N LYS A 23 4.54 16.01 10.47
CA LYS A 23 5.73 15.14 10.54
C LYS A 23 5.28 13.70 10.80
N ILE A 24 5.88 12.77 10.07
CA ILE A 24 5.65 11.34 10.26
C ILE A 24 6.30 10.93 11.58
N ASP A 25 5.56 10.21 12.40
CA ASP A 25 6.00 9.79 13.73
C ASP A 25 7.22 8.86 13.64
N ASN A 26 8.14 9.03 14.56
CA ASN A 26 9.32 8.16 14.66
C ASN A 26 8.95 6.69 14.96
N ASP A 27 7.76 6.45 15.51
CA ASP A 27 7.25 5.10 15.82
C ASP A 27 7.13 4.19 14.61
N ILE A 28 7.10 4.77 13.38
CA ILE A 28 7.14 3.99 12.15
C ILE A 28 8.43 3.15 12.05
N TYR A 29 9.52 3.60 12.62
CA TYR A 29 10.83 2.95 12.53
C TYR A 29 10.98 1.71 13.44
N GLN A 30 10.06 1.50 14.38
CA GLN A 30 10.04 0.27 15.19
C GLN A 30 9.57 -0.96 14.40
N TYR A 31 8.99 -0.76 13.21
CA TYR A 31 8.54 -1.81 12.32
C TYR A 31 9.49 -2.00 11.14
N ASP A 32 9.55 -3.23 10.63
CA ASP A 32 10.36 -3.55 9.45
C ASP A 32 9.65 -3.13 8.17
N ILE A 33 8.33 -3.10 8.21
CA ILE A 33 7.50 -2.55 7.15
C ILE A 33 6.16 -2.05 7.70
N VAL A 34 5.65 -0.95 7.13
CA VAL A 34 4.35 -0.37 7.47
C VAL A 34 3.55 -0.19 6.21
N PHE A 35 2.32 -0.67 6.24
CA PHE A 35 1.33 -0.56 5.18
C PHE A 35 0.07 0.13 5.67
N VAL A 36 -0.78 0.48 4.72
CA VAL A 36 -2.13 0.97 4.99
C VAL A 36 -3.12 0.04 4.32
N ARG A 37 -4.12 -0.41 5.05
CA ARG A 37 -5.23 -1.19 4.50
C ARG A 37 -6.01 -0.36 3.49
N ASP A 38 -6.39 -0.95 2.37
CA ASP A 38 -7.24 -0.29 1.39
C ASP A 38 -8.71 -0.28 1.87
N ARG A 39 -9.51 0.56 1.24
CA ARG A 39 -10.92 0.75 1.62
C ARG A 39 -11.72 -0.54 1.44
N PRO A 40 -12.70 -0.83 2.31
CA PRO A 40 -13.48 -2.06 2.25
C PRO A 40 -14.43 -2.17 1.03
N ASN A 41 -14.58 -1.10 0.24
CA ASN A 41 -15.47 -1.04 -0.93
C ASN A 41 -14.94 -1.75 -2.19
N CYS A 42 -13.72 -2.26 -2.19
CA CYS A 42 -13.27 -3.20 -3.21
C CYS A 42 -13.70 -4.60 -2.77
N GLN A 43 -14.35 -5.35 -3.63
CA GLN A 43 -14.94 -6.69 -3.42
C GLN A 43 -14.04 -7.76 -2.75
N LEU A 44 -12.79 -7.41 -2.44
CA LEU A 44 -11.82 -8.27 -1.79
C LEU A 44 -11.35 -7.62 -0.49
N ASN A 45 -11.70 -8.23 0.64
CA ASN A 45 -11.40 -7.74 1.99
C ASN A 45 -9.89 -7.68 2.35
N ASN A 46 -9.00 -8.11 1.46
CA ASN A 46 -7.57 -8.25 1.72
C ASN A 46 -6.69 -7.22 0.99
N ASN A 47 -7.27 -6.13 0.47
CA ASN A 47 -6.48 -5.15 -0.27
C ASN A 47 -5.61 -4.31 0.67
N ILE A 48 -4.36 -4.13 0.27
CA ILE A 48 -3.41 -3.24 0.94
C ILE A 48 -3.14 -2.05 0.02
N GLN A 49 -3.35 -0.84 0.54
CA GLN A 49 -3.10 0.39 -0.19
C GLN A 49 -1.59 0.54 -0.46
N ILE A 50 -1.24 0.79 -1.71
CA ILE A 50 0.15 0.93 -2.14
C ILE A 50 0.57 2.38 -2.37
N SER A 51 -0.30 3.33 -2.03
CA SER A 51 -0.04 4.77 -2.17
C SER A 51 0.78 5.36 -1.02
N PHE A 52 0.90 4.64 0.08
CA PHE A 52 1.80 4.95 1.19
C PHE A 52 2.36 3.65 1.76
N MET A 53 3.66 3.57 1.85
CA MET A 53 4.38 2.44 2.41
C MET A 53 5.68 2.91 3.05
N ALA A 54 6.06 2.28 4.17
CA ALA A 54 7.39 2.46 4.74
C ALA A 54 8.06 1.11 4.95
N SER A 55 9.35 1.01 4.72
CA SER A 55 10.08 -0.25 4.85
C SER A 55 11.54 -0.01 5.22
N LYS A 56 12.10 -0.91 6.01
CA LYS A 56 13.55 -1.09 6.08
C LYS A 56 14.07 -1.65 4.76
N PRO A 57 15.33 -1.38 4.37
CA PRO A 57 15.91 -1.96 3.17
C PRO A 57 16.00 -3.48 3.29
N LYS A 58 16.04 -4.16 2.14
CA LYS A 58 16.18 -5.64 2.03
C LYS A 58 15.08 -6.44 2.73
N ASN A 59 13.91 -5.85 2.92
CA ASN A 59 12.77 -6.52 3.53
C ASN A 59 12.36 -7.78 2.75
N LYS A 60 12.20 -8.91 3.44
CA LYS A 60 11.94 -10.23 2.84
C LYS A 60 10.60 -10.30 2.11
N PHE A 61 9.57 -9.68 2.67
CA PHE A 61 8.26 -9.64 2.01
C PHE A 61 8.33 -8.85 0.69
N LEU A 62 9.02 -7.70 0.65
CA LEU A 62 9.20 -6.96 -0.60
C LEU A 62 9.98 -7.77 -1.64
N LYS A 63 11.00 -8.52 -1.22
CA LYS A 63 11.70 -9.46 -2.12
C LYS A 63 10.76 -10.51 -2.70
N PHE A 64 9.93 -11.11 -1.84
CA PHE A 64 8.91 -12.07 -2.26
C PHE A 64 7.93 -11.45 -3.26
N VAL A 65 7.39 -10.26 -2.96
CA VAL A 65 6.48 -9.52 -3.86
C VAL A 65 7.13 -9.28 -5.22
N ILE A 66 8.36 -8.77 -5.27
CA ILE A 66 9.08 -8.51 -6.52
C ILE A 66 9.19 -9.80 -7.34
N ASN A 67 9.60 -10.91 -6.72
CA ASN A 67 9.74 -12.20 -7.41
C ASN A 67 8.40 -12.67 -7.98
N GLN A 68 7.32 -12.62 -7.19
CA GLN A 68 5.99 -13.06 -7.63
C GLN A 68 5.43 -12.18 -8.77
N LEU A 69 5.63 -10.86 -8.69
CA LEU A 69 5.20 -9.94 -9.74
C LEU A 69 6.00 -10.15 -11.03
N THR A 70 7.31 -10.36 -10.92
CA THR A 70 8.15 -10.68 -12.08
C THR A 70 7.66 -11.94 -12.79
N LEU A 71 7.36 -13.01 -12.03
CA LEU A 71 6.82 -14.24 -12.60
C LEU A 71 5.47 -14.03 -13.29
N LYS A 72 4.56 -13.23 -12.69
CA LYS A 72 3.27 -12.89 -13.30
C LYS A 72 3.46 -12.14 -14.63
N ILE A 73 4.35 -11.17 -14.66
CA ILE A 73 4.65 -10.37 -15.86
C ILE A 73 5.24 -11.26 -16.96
N LEU A 74 6.25 -12.09 -16.65
CA LEU A 74 6.86 -13.01 -17.61
C LEU A 74 5.85 -14.00 -18.20
N LYS A 75 4.90 -14.47 -17.38
CA LYS A 75 3.81 -15.35 -17.83
C LYS A 75 2.69 -14.60 -18.57
N LYS A 76 2.83 -13.30 -18.82
CA LYS A 76 1.80 -12.44 -19.45
C LYS A 76 0.43 -12.56 -18.76
N ASN A 77 0.40 -12.79 -17.45
CA ASN A 77 -0.83 -12.93 -16.69
C ASN A 77 -1.50 -11.56 -16.53
N LYS A 78 -2.64 -11.37 -17.18
CA LYS A 78 -3.37 -10.10 -17.15
C LYS A 78 -4.15 -9.87 -15.84
N GLY A 79 -4.23 -10.87 -14.94
CA GLY A 79 -5.02 -10.79 -13.73
C GLY A 79 -6.53 -10.72 -13.99
N GLN A 80 -7.30 -10.59 -12.92
CA GLN A 80 -8.78 -10.47 -12.98
C GLN A 80 -9.24 -9.02 -13.14
N CYS A 81 -8.40 -8.06 -12.76
CA CYS A 81 -8.65 -6.62 -12.88
C CYS A 81 -7.32 -5.86 -12.91
N ARG A 82 -7.38 -4.58 -13.31
CA ARG A 82 -6.19 -3.68 -13.38
C ARG A 82 -5.39 -3.58 -12.07
N PHE A 83 -6.00 -3.86 -10.92
CA PHE A 83 -5.33 -3.81 -9.63
C PHE A 83 -4.73 -5.16 -9.18
N ASP A 84 -4.95 -6.23 -9.96
CA ASP A 84 -4.49 -7.59 -9.65
C ASP A 84 -3.13 -7.94 -10.30
N ILE A 85 -2.51 -7.02 -11.03
CA ILE A 85 -1.20 -7.26 -11.64
C ILE A 85 -0.08 -6.74 -10.75
N THR A 86 -0.11 -5.44 -10.41
CA THR A 86 0.91 -4.78 -9.59
C THR A 86 0.30 -3.87 -8.51
N GLY A 87 -1.02 -3.89 -8.39
CA GLY A 87 -1.81 -2.97 -7.56
C GLY A 87 -2.14 -3.52 -6.16
N PRO A 88 -3.06 -2.84 -5.45
CA PRO A 88 -3.42 -3.16 -4.07
C PRO A 88 -4.02 -4.56 -3.90
N VAL A 89 -4.71 -5.09 -4.92
CA VAL A 89 -5.34 -6.42 -4.88
C VAL A 89 -4.29 -7.52 -4.83
N VAL A 90 -3.34 -7.52 -5.77
CA VAL A 90 -2.29 -8.54 -5.78
C VAL A 90 -1.38 -8.40 -4.56
N PHE A 91 -1.11 -7.17 -4.13
CA PHE A 91 -0.24 -6.94 -2.98
C PHE A 91 -0.84 -7.54 -1.70
N GLY A 92 -2.14 -7.35 -1.47
CA GLY A 92 -2.85 -7.97 -0.35
C GLY A 92 -2.93 -9.50 -0.45
N LYS A 93 -3.16 -10.06 -1.66
CA LYS A 93 -3.11 -11.50 -1.89
C LYS A 93 -1.73 -12.09 -1.56
N LEU A 94 -0.66 -11.42 -1.99
CA LEU A 94 0.71 -11.85 -1.72
C LEU A 94 1.07 -11.72 -0.23
N PHE A 95 0.53 -10.72 0.47
CA PHE A 95 0.67 -10.62 1.91
C PHE A 95 0.03 -11.81 2.62
N CYS A 96 -1.22 -12.11 2.29
CA CYS A 96 -1.91 -13.27 2.86
C CYS A 96 -1.16 -14.59 2.57
N LEU A 97 -0.62 -14.74 1.36
CA LEU A 97 0.18 -15.91 0.99
C LEU A 97 1.48 -16.00 1.81
N PHE A 98 2.19 -14.90 1.95
CA PHE A 98 3.47 -14.86 2.68
C PHE A 98 3.31 -15.20 4.16
N PHE A 99 2.23 -14.71 4.79
CA PHE A 99 1.93 -14.98 6.20
C PHE A 99 1.02 -16.19 6.43
N GLN A 100 0.65 -16.92 5.37
CA GLN A 100 -0.24 -18.09 5.42
C GLN A 100 -1.58 -17.80 6.14
N VAL A 101 -2.12 -16.61 5.92
CA VAL A 101 -3.42 -16.19 6.48
C VAL A 101 -4.48 -16.11 5.38
N ASN A 102 -5.71 -16.56 5.68
CA ASN A 102 -6.80 -16.53 4.70
C ASN A 102 -7.33 -15.12 4.44
N LYS A 103 -7.22 -14.24 5.43
CA LYS A 103 -7.68 -12.85 5.35
C LYS A 103 -6.90 -11.95 6.31
N LEU A 104 -6.87 -10.64 5.99
CA LEU A 104 -6.37 -9.63 6.90
C LEU A 104 -7.34 -9.47 8.07
N TYR A 105 -6.82 -9.44 9.30
CA TYR A 105 -7.63 -9.17 10.48
C TYR A 105 -8.23 -7.77 10.43
N PRO A 106 -9.46 -7.58 10.96
CA PRO A 106 -10.03 -6.25 11.11
C PRO A 106 -9.17 -5.43 12.08
N GLY A 107 -9.07 -4.15 11.81
CA GLY A 107 -8.30 -3.25 12.67
C GLY A 107 -6.86 -3.04 12.19
N SER A 108 -6.12 -2.29 13.00
CA SER A 108 -4.66 -2.18 12.85
C SER A 108 -4.01 -3.36 13.52
N ASN A 109 -3.09 -4.04 12.83
CA ASN A 109 -2.50 -5.29 13.30
C ASN A 109 -0.99 -5.33 13.04
N VAL A 110 -0.29 -6.02 13.94
CA VAL A 110 1.10 -6.40 13.76
C VAL A 110 1.17 -7.86 13.37
N TYR A 111 1.91 -8.15 12.32
CA TYR A 111 2.25 -9.51 11.90
C TYR A 111 3.73 -9.72 12.16
N ILE A 112 4.10 -10.89 12.65
CA ILE A 112 5.48 -11.25 12.93
C ILE A 112 5.97 -12.22 11.85
N GLY A 113 7.05 -11.87 11.19
CA GLY A 113 7.73 -12.73 10.21
C GLY A 113 8.57 -13.83 10.87
N LEU A 114 9.13 -14.73 10.06
CA LEU A 114 9.90 -15.89 10.53
C LEU A 114 11.14 -15.50 11.34
N ASP A 115 11.77 -14.38 11.00
CA ASP A 115 12.94 -13.87 11.72
C ASP A 115 12.58 -12.68 12.62
N HIS A 116 11.40 -12.75 13.23
CA HIS A 116 10.89 -11.72 14.14
C HIS A 116 10.70 -10.32 13.52
N GLU A 117 10.70 -10.20 12.18
CA GLU A 117 10.39 -8.92 11.54
C GLU A 117 8.98 -8.49 11.89
N LYS A 118 8.79 -7.19 12.13
CA LYS A 118 7.51 -6.60 12.52
C LYS A 118 6.85 -5.90 11.33
N TYR A 119 5.70 -6.39 10.92
CA TYR A 119 4.87 -5.87 9.84
C TYR A 119 3.62 -5.22 10.40
N PHE A 120 3.45 -3.93 10.19
CA PHE A 120 2.31 -3.19 10.69
C PHE A 120 1.36 -2.79 9.56
N ILE A 121 0.09 -3.12 9.71
CA ILE A 121 -0.99 -2.68 8.82
C ILE A 121 -1.87 -1.71 9.58
N ASN A 122 -1.89 -0.45 9.13
CA ASN A 122 -2.75 0.60 9.68
C ASN A 122 -4.07 0.66 8.91
N ILE A 123 -5.15 1.07 9.61
CA ILE A 123 -6.44 1.33 8.98
C ILE A 123 -6.51 2.80 8.59
N PRO A 124 -6.87 3.12 7.34
CA PRO A 124 -7.17 4.49 6.97
C PRO A 124 -8.45 4.95 7.66
N PHE A 125 -8.44 6.15 8.22
CA PHE A 125 -9.65 6.78 8.74
C PHE A 125 -10.49 7.31 7.56
N GLN A 126 -11.79 6.95 7.53
CA GLN A 126 -12.71 7.33 6.46
C GLN A 126 -13.64 8.45 6.91
N GLU A 127 -13.22 9.69 6.69
CA GLU A 127 -14.13 10.82 6.48
C GLU A 127 -13.94 11.36 5.07
N ILE A 128 -14.56 12.49 4.71
CA ILE A 128 -14.49 13.10 3.36
C ILE A 128 -13.04 13.23 2.88
N GLY A 129 -12.54 12.21 2.20
CA GLY A 129 -11.13 11.98 1.88
C GLY A 129 -10.56 10.85 2.76
N SER A 130 -9.55 10.15 2.28
CA SER A 130 -8.85 9.13 3.07
C SER A 130 -7.71 9.77 3.83
N PHE A 131 -7.66 9.51 5.11
CA PHE A 131 -6.56 9.92 5.98
C PHE A 131 -5.76 8.69 6.42
N ILE A 132 -4.46 8.87 6.58
CA ILE A 132 -3.59 7.92 7.26
C ILE A 132 -3.22 8.56 8.58
N SER A 133 -3.57 7.89 9.66
CA SER A 133 -3.33 8.37 11.02
C SER A 133 -1.97 7.93 11.53
N SER A 134 -1.51 8.60 12.58
CA SER A 134 -0.39 8.15 13.40
C SER A 134 -0.61 6.70 13.88
N ILE A 135 0.48 5.96 14.03
CA ILE A 135 0.45 4.57 14.54
C ILE A 135 -0.16 4.50 15.93
N ASN A 136 0.14 5.47 16.77
CA ASN A 136 -0.27 5.50 18.17
C ASN A 136 -1.55 6.28 18.44
N ASN A 137 -1.99 7.12 17.52
CA ASN A 137 -3.16 7.97 17.72
C ASN A 137 -4.00 8.11 16.45
N ARG A 138 -5.13 7.41 16.39
CA ARG A 138 -6.05 7.40 15.24
C ARG A 138 -6.64 8.78 14.91
N ASN A 139 -6.73 9.68 15.86
CA ASN A 139 -7.24 11.04 15.66
C ASN A 139 -6.16 12.00 15.13
N ASN A 140 -4.90 11.58 15.14
CA ASN A 140 -3.79 12.37 14.63
C ASN A 140 -3.53 11.99 13.16
N HIS A 141 -4.17 12.69 12.23
CA HIS A 141 -4.01 12.46 10.80
C HIS A 141 -2.69 13.05 10.31
N ILE A 142 -1.83 12.20 9.75
CA ILE A 142 -0.51 12.60 9.23
C ILE A 142 -0.51 12.77 7.71
N ILE A 143 -1.37 12.05 7.00
CA ILE A 143 -1.45 12.10 5.54
C ILE A 143 -2.91 12.17 5.10
N LYS A 144 -3.18 12.98 4.08
CA LYS A 144 -4.48 13.08 3.41
C LYS A 144 -4.33 12.71 1.94
N THR A 145 -5.18 11.81 1.45
CA THR A 145 -5.29 11.53 0.03
C THR A 145 -6.10 12.65 -0.64
N LYS A 146 -5.58 13.22 -1.71
CA LYS A 146 -6.28 14.26 -2.50
C LYS A 146 -7.61 13.73 -3.02
N THR A 147 -8.66 14.51 -2.89
CA THR A 147 -10.01 14.17 -3.37
C THR A 147 -10.11 14.28 -4.89
N LYS A 148 -11.13 13.64 -5.49
CA LYS A 148 -11.38 13.70 -6.94
C LYS A 148 -11.48 15.15 -7.49
N ASN A 149 -11.97 16.09 -6.70
CA ASN A 149 -12.07 17.50 -7.12
C ASN A 149 -10.71 18.18 -7.27
N HIS A 150 -9.76 17.82 -6.43
CA HIS A 150 -8.39 18.32 -6.55
C HIS A 150 -7.72 17.79 -7.84
N PHE A 151 -7.97 16.52 -8.18
CA PHE A 151 -7.52 15.95 -9.46
C PHE A 151 -8.16 16.63 -10.67
N LYS A 152 -9.45 16.98 -10.63
CA LYS A 152 -10.12 17.69 -11.72
C LYS A 152 -9.49 19.07 -11.97
N LEU A 153 -9.09 19.78 -10.92
CA LEU A 153 -8.41 21.09 -11.04
C LEU A 153 -6.99 20.97 -11.61
N MET A 154 -6.21 19.99 -11.15
CA MET A 154 -4.83 19.81 -11.61
C MET A 154 -4.71 19.14 -12.99
N TYR A 155 -5.68 18.31 -13.37
CA TYR A 155 -5.61 17.47 -14.56
C TYR A 155 -6.79 17.65 -15.51
N LYS A 156 -7.31 18.89 -15.64
CA LYS A 156 -8.39 19.22 -16.58
C LYS A 156 -8.08 18.76 -18.02
N ASN A 157 -6.82 18.56 -18.35
CA ASN A 157 -6.33 18.11 -19.66
C ASN A 157 -5.71 16.70 -19.65
N TYR A 158 -5.60 16.03 -18.49
CA TYR A 158 -5.04 14.67 -18.39
C TYR A 158 -6.18 13.65 -18.46
N LYS A 159 -6.63 13.36 -19.69
CA LYS A 159 -7.53 12.22 -19.94
C LYS A 159 -6.79 10.93 -19.54
N GLN A 160 -7.10 10.43 -18.33
CA GLN A 160 -7.08 8.99 -18.04
C GLN A 160 -5.79 8.22 -18.25
N HIS A 161 -4.74 8.58 -17.51
CA HIS A 161 -3.44 7.89 -17.56
C HIS A 161 -3.48 6.35 -17.36
N TYR A 162 -4.56 5.78 -16.85
CA TYR A 162 -4.68 4.35 -16.59
C TYR A 162 -5.72 3.62 -17.47
N ARG A 163 -6.59 4.30 -18.21
CA ARG A 163 -7.59 3.62 -19.05
C ARG A 163 -7.07 3.19 -20.41
N TYR A 164 -6.14 3.93 -20.99
CA TYR A 164 -5.64 3.65 -22.34
C TYR A 164 -4.52 2.60 -22.43
N GLN A 165 -3.97 2.13 -21.33
CA GLN A 165 -2.91 1.12 -21.35
C GLN A 165 -3.44 -0.33 -21.30
N TRP A 166 -4.78 -0.51 -21.32
CA TRP A 166 -5.39 -1.82 -21.08
C TRP A 166 -6.42 -2.23 -22.14
N GLU A 167 -6.68 -1.39 -23.14
CA GLU A 167 -7.35 -1.75 -24.38
C GLU A 167 -6.31 -2.26 -25.40
#